data_da8a4ec3c91b8a3c0197357f7edc792f
#
_entry.id   da8a4ec3c91b8a3c0197357f7edc792f
#
_cell.length_a   1.000
_cell.length_b   1.000
_cell.length_c   1.000
_cell.angle_alpha   90.00
_cell.angle_beta   90.00
_cell.angle_gamma   90.00
#
_symmetry.space_group_name_H-M   'P 1'
#
loop_
_entity.id
_entity.type
_entity.pdbx_description
1 polymer ?
#
loop_
_entity_poly.entity_id
_entity_poly.type
_entity_poly.pdbx_seq_one_letter_code
_entity_poly.pdbx_strand_id
1 'polypeptide(L)'
;MQSIHPNLEQAVKEEIAYSQFLAAENLKASPTELRKQGLSLFPCEITDIRSGIDGDFYQLETSFVINNTYFKRGATVLFYVDNKSYKARIAELDAYSLLLFCKEEIEGNTRENSVRVDFTPDDRTLECMQLGLRFLKEQKHLQEFASDFQSEKDPHPFQHPLLNESQQQAVGAILSNELTTVIQGPPGTGKTHTLACAIEELVKRGKKILITAPSNTAVDNLCKKLITASTPISLLRVGNNEKVAAAVIPYTIDAYLDSGKAAQYGQSLKKQIQKTE
;
A
#
# COMPACT_ATOMS: atom_id res chain seq x y z
N MET A 1 -8.56 -30.59 -12.59
CA MET A 1 -8.42 -29.35 -11.84
C MET A 1 -7.03 -29.36 -11.21
N GLN A 2 -6.04 -28.74 -11.85
CA GLN A 2 -4.73 -28.53 -11.23
C GLN A 2 -4.92 -27.46 -10.16
N SER A 3 -4.64 -27.80 -8.92
CA SER A 3 -4.78 -26.90 -7.77
C SER A 3 -3.64 -25.87 -7.81
N ILE A 4 -3.95 -24.61 -7.50
CA ILE A 4 -2.96 -23.64 -7.00
C ILE A 4 -2.06 -24.40 -6.02
N HIS A 5 -0.75 -24.12 -6.10
CA HIS A 5 0.22 -24.83 -5.26
C HIS A 5 -0.35 -24.99 -3.85
N PRO A 6 -0.61 -26.21 -3.37
CA PRO A 6 -1.37 -26.44 -2.13
C PRO A 6 -0.76 -25.72 -0.92
N ASN A 7 0.57 -25.48 -0.95
CA ASN A 7 1.28 -24.74 0.09
C ASN A 7 0.91 -23.24 0.15
N LEU A 8 0.56 -22.60 -0.99
CA LEU A 8 0.21 -21.18 -0.98
C LEU A 8 -1.15 -20.95 -0.32
N GLU A 9 -2.13 -21.79 -0.64
CA GLU A 9 -3.46 -21.69 -0.01
C GLU A 9 -3.39 -21.98 1.50
N GLN A 10 -2.60 -22.98 1.87
CA GLN A 10 -2.38 -23.32 3.27
C GLN A 10 -1.66 -22.19 4.01
N ALA A 11 -0.61 -21.62 3.43
CA ALA A 11 0.15 -20.51 4.03
C ALA A 11 -0.75 -19.27 4.27
N VAL A 12 -1.62 -18.91 3.32
CA VAL A 12 -2.55 -17.79 3.51
C VAL A 12 -3.59 -18.10 4.58
N LYS A 13 -4.09 -19.33 4.66
CA LYS A 13 -5.01 -19.74 5.74
C LYS A 13 -4.36 -19.67 7.13
N GLU A 14 -3.11 -20.10 7.23
CA GLU A 14 -2.34 -20.07 8.48
C GLU A 14 -2.07 -18.64 8.92
N GLU A 15 -1.70 -17.73 7.99
CA GLU A 15 -1.49 -16.32 8.28
C GLU A 15 -2.76 -15.64 8.79
N ILE A 16 -3.90 -15.92 8.15
CA ILE A 16 -5.21 -15.44 8.60
C ILE A 16 -5.55 -15.96 9.98
N ALA A 17 -5.40 -17.28 10.21
CA ALA A 17 -5.70 -17.89 11.50
C ALA A 17 -4.81 -17.34 12.62
N TYR A 18 -3.52 -17.10 12.33
CA TYR A 18 -2.58 -16.50 13.27
C TYR A 18 -2.96 -15.06 13.60
N SER A 19 -3.31 -14.26 12.60
CA SER A 19 -3.76 -12.88 12.79
C SER A 19 -5.04 -12.80 13.64
N GLN A 20 -6.00 -13.70 13.39
CA GLN A 20 -7.23 -13.81 14.19
C GLN A 20 -6.95 -14.27 15.63
N PHE A 21 -6.02 -15.20 15.79
CA PHE A 21 -5.59 -15.65 17.13
C PHE A 21 -4.98 -14.50 17.92
N LEU A 22 -4.07 -13.73 17.34
CA LEU A 22 -3.47 -12.56 17.99
C LEU A 22 -4.53 -11.52 18.38
N ALA A 23 -5.49 -11.25 17.50
CA ALA A 23 -6.59 -10.33 17.81
C ALA A 23 -7.45 -10.84 18.97
N ALA A 24 -7.75 -12.14 19.01
CA ALA A 24 -8.52 -12.75 20.09
C ALA A 24 -7.76 -12.77 21.44
N GLU A 25 -6.45 -12.99 21.42
CA GLU A 25 -5.60 -12.91 22.63
C GLU A 25 -5.56 -11.47 23.17
N ASN A 26 -5.44 -10.48 22.30
CA ASN A 26 -5.48 -9.08 22.70
C ASN A 26 -6.81 -8.69 23.37
N LEU A 27 -7.93 -9.26 22.91
CA LEU A 27 -9.24 -9.04 23.53
C LEU A 27 -9.38 -9.61 24.96
N LYS A 28 -8.56 -10.60 25.34
CA LYS A 28 -8.56 -11.20 26.68
C LYS A 28 -7.69 -10.43 27.68
N ALA A 29 -6.72 -9.66 27.19
CA ALA A 29 -5.80 -8.91 28.05
C ALA A 29 -6.48 -7.66 28.61
N SER A 30 -6.12 -7.27 29.84
CA SER A 30 -6.61 -6.03 30.43
C SER A 30 -6.06 -4.81 29.66
N PRO A 31 -6.79 -3.68 29.63
CA PRO A 31 -6.31 -2.44 29.01
C PRO A 31 -4.93 -2.00 29.52
N THR A 32 -4.65 -2.26 30.78
CA THR A 32 -3.37 -1.93 31.44
C THR A 32 -2.23 -2.82 30.92
N GLU A 33 -2.49 -4.10 30.67
CA GLU A 33 -1.52 -5.03 30.09
C GLU A 33 -1.23 -4.70 28.64
N LEU A 34 -2.28 -4.46 27.84
CA LEU A 34 -2.13 -4.01 26.45
C LEU A 34 -1.34 -2.73 26.34
N ARG A 35 -1.55 -1.78 27.25
CA ARG A 35 -0.76 -0.54 27.30
C ARG A 35 0.72 -0.82 27.58
N LYS A 36 1.05 -1.71 28.53
CA LYS A 36 2.44 -2.10 28.81
C LYS A 36 3.13 -2.72 27.61
N GLN A 37 2.39 -3.46 26.78
CA GLN A 37 2.87 -4.06 25.54
C GLN A 37 2.91 -3.06 24.37
N GLY A 38 2.39 -1.84 24.57
CA GLY A 38 2.29 -0.81 23.54
C GLY A 38 1.19 -1.09 22.52
N LEU A 39 0.24 -1.95 22.82
CA LEU A 39 -0.87 -2.33 21.93
C LEU A 39 -2.15 -1.54 22.24
N SER A 40 -2.17 -0.72 23.29
CA SER A 40 -3.30 0.11 23.67
C SER A 40 -2.85 1.49 24.14
N LEU A 41 -3.63 2.50 23.78
CA LEU A 41 -3.58 3.83 24.38
C LEU A 41 -4.78 3.94 25.33
N PHE A 42 -4.49 3.99 26.63
CA PHE A 42 -5.49 4.04 27.68
C PHE A 42 -4.88 4.60 28.99
N PRO A 43 -5.54 5.51 29.69
CA PRO A 43 -6.78 6.18 29.30
C PRO A 43 -6.53 7.31 28.28
N CYS A 44 -7.51 7.56 27.43
CA CYS A 44 -7.56 8.73 26.58
C CYS A 44 -8.85 9.53 26.90
N GLU A 45 -8.81 10.84 26.68
CA GLU A 45 -9.95 11.74 26.86
C GLU A 45 -10.33 12.35 25.51
N ILE A 46 -11.62 12.42 25.20
CA ILE A 46 -12.10 13.10 24.00
C ILE A 46 -12.22 14.60 24.32
N THR A 47 -11.42 15.41 23.64
CA THR A 47 -11.37 16.86 23.83
C THR A 47 -12.21 17.63 22.81
N ASP A 48 -12.35 17.08 21.59
CA ASP A 48 -13.14 17.72 20.53
C ASP A 48 -13.75 16.65 19.58
N ILE A 49 -14.91 16.98 18.99
CA ILE A 49 -15.58 16.14 17.99
C ILE A 49 -16.00 17.04 16.83
N ARG A 50 -15.59 16.68 15.62
CA ARG A 50 -15.89 17.41 14.39
C ARG A 50 -16.59 16.50 13.41
N SER A 51 -17.80 16.85 12.99
CA SER A 51 -18.52 16.10 11.97
C SER A 51 -17.98 16.39 10.57
N GLY A 52 -17.76 15.34 9.81
CA GLY A 52 -17.36 15.38 8.42
C GLY A 52 -18.44 14.80 7.49
N ILE A 53 -18.23 14.87 6.17
CA ILE A 53 -19.21 14.39 5.17
C ILE A 53 -19.34 12.85 5.21
N ASP A 54 -18.24 12.13 5.45
CA ASP A 54 -18.17 10.67 5.38
C ASP A 54 -17.92 9.99 6.74
N GLY A 55 -18.05 10.74 7.84
CA GLY A 55 -17.81 10.27 9.21
C GLY A 55 -17.29 11.39 10.12
N ASP A 56 -17.06 11.07 11.37
CA ASP A 56 -16.71 12.03 12.40
C ASP A 56 -15.23 11.93 12.79
N PHE A 57 -14.68 13.08 13.22
CA PHE A 57 -13.32 13.19 13.73
C PHE A 57 -13.37 13.38 15.25
N TYR A 58 -12.61 12.58 15.97
CA TYR A 58 -12.49 12.60 17.42
C TYR A 58 -11.08 12.99 17.81
N GLN A 59 -10.92 14.15 18.45
CA GLN A 59 -9.65 14.59 19.02
C GLN A 59 -9.50 13.94 20.40
N LEU A 60 -8.42 13.19 20.57
CA LEU A 60 -8.10 12.51 21.84
C LEU A 60 -6.82 13.05 22.42
N GLU A 61 -6.76 13.15 23.75
CA GLU A 61 -5.57 13.49 24.51
C GLU A 61 -5.21 12.39 25.50
N THR A 62 -3.92 12.28 25.80
CA THR A 62 -3.38 11.34 26.78
C THR A 62 -2.49 12.06 27.78
N SER A 63 -2.46 11.57 29.04
CA SER A 63 -1.54 12.05 30.07
C SER A 63 -0.12 11.45 29.96
N PHE A 64 0.15 10.65 28.95
CA PHE A 64 1.42 9.97 28.72
C PHE A 64 1.90 10.16 27.28
N VAL A 65 3.21 10.03 27.07
CA VAL A 65 3.81 10.15 25.74
C VAL A 65 3.42 8.94 24.88
N ILE A 66 2.86 9.21 23.71
CA ILE A 66 2.61 8.19 22.69
C ILE A 66 3.94 7.92 21.97
N ASN A 67 4.76 7.05 22.53
CA ASN A 67 6.02 6.64 21.94
C ASN A 67 5.92 5.16 21.51
N ASN A 68 5.29 4.92 20.35
CA ASN A 68 4.97 3.58 19.94
C ASN A 68 5.08 3.40 18.43
N THR A 69 5.62 2.27 18.01
CA THR A 69 5.77 1.92 16.60
C THR A 69 4.48 1.44 15.93
N TYR A 70 3.50 1.02 16.73
CA TYR A 70 2.23 0.47 16.23
C TYR A 70 1.23 1.57 15.84
N PHE A 71 1.16 2.65 16.61
CA PHE A 71 0.28 3.77 16.30
C PHE A 71 0.99 4.73 15.36
N LYS A 72 0.45 4.87 14.15
CA LYS A 72 0.99 5.73 13.09
C LYS A 72 -0.14 6.41 12.36
N ARG A 73 0.09 7.59 11.81
CA ARG A 73 -0.85 8.24 10.90
C ARG A 73 -1.28 7.28 9.79
N GLY A 74 -2.58 7.17 9.58
CA GLY A 74 -3.19 6.27 8.61
C GLY A 74 -3.34 4.81 9.07
N ALA A 75 -2.92 4.44 10.28
CA ALA A 75 -3.18 3.11 10.83
C ALA A 75 -4.65 2.95 11.21
N THR A 76 -5.18 1.74 11.03
CA THR A 76 -6.49 1.35 11.54
C THR A 76 -6.36 0.91 12.98
N VAL A 77 -7.31 1.30 13.81
CA VAL A 77 -7.35 1.02 15.25
C VAL A 77 -8.78 0.66 15.66
N LEU A 78 -8.92 0.00 16.82
CA LEU A 78 -10.20 -0.18 17.49
C LEU A 78 -10.36 0.92 18.55
N PHE A 79 -11.38 1.72 18.39
CA PHE A 79 -11.74 2.81 19.29
C PHE A 79 -12.90 2.36 20.19
N TYR A 80 -12.68 2.31 21.49
CA TYR A 80 -13.64 1.84 22.46
C TYR A 80 -14.25 3.01 23.21
N VAL A 81 -15.59 3.10 23.14
CA VAL A 81 -16.41 4.04 23.89
C VAL A 81 -17.52 3.23 24.56
N ASP A 82 -17.69 3.38 25.88
CA ASP A 82 -18.73 2.65 26.68
C ASP A 82 -18.77 1.12 26.41
N ASN A 83 -17.59 0.48 26.32
CA ASN A 83 -17.44 -0.96 26.02
C ASN A 83 -17.88 -1.40 24.62
N LYS A 84 -18.28 -0.48 23.75
CA LYS A 84 -18.45 -0.75 22.31
C LYS A 84 -17.17 -0.41 21.56
N SER A 85 -16.83 -1.21 20.56
CA SER A 85 -15.65 -0.97 19.71
C SER A 85 -16.08 -0.49 18.33
N TYR A 86 -15.39 0.51 17.84
CA TYR A 86 -15.59 1.11 16.53
C TYR A 86 -14.30 1.05 15.74
N LYS A 87 -14.37 0.73 14.46
CA LYS A 87 -13.18 0.75 13.59
C LYS A 87 -12.88 2.20 13.19
N ALA A 88 -11.74 2.71 13.63
CA ALA A 88 -11.31 4.07 13.35
C ALA A 88 -9.95 4.11 12.66
N ARG A 89 -9.59 5.25 12.09
CA ARG A 89 -8.31 5.50 11.45
C ARG A 89 -7.62 6.69 12.09
N ILE A 90 -6.34 6.57 12.37
CA ILE A 90 -5.53 7.70 12.88
C ILE A 90 -5.33 8.70 11.73
N ALA A 91 -5.94 9.87 11.82
CA ALA A 91 -5.77 10.97 10.88
C ALA A 91 -4.51 11.78 11.20
N GLU A 92 -4.31 12.11 12.49
CA GLU A 92 -3.12 12.82 12.99
C GLU A 92 -2.65 12.18 14.28
N LEU A 93 -1.36 12.30 14.57
CA LEU A 93 -0.73 11.75 15.76
C LEU A 93 0.40 12.67 16.21
N ASP A 94 0.34 13.10 17.47
CA ASP A 94 1.37 13.86 18.17
C ASP A 94 1.83 13.12 19.43
N ALA A 95 2.76 13.70 20.17
CA ALA A 95 3.32 13.08 21.37
C ALA A 95 2.28 12.79 22.47
N TYR A 96 1.22 13.57 22.59
CA TYR A 96 0.20 13.47 23.65
C TYR A 96 -1.23 13.47 23.10
N SER A 97 -1.39 13.54 21.79
CA SER A 97 -2.72 13.64 21.18
C SER A 97 -2.82 12.84 19.89
N LEU A 98 -4.04 12.45 19.55
CA LEU A 98 -4.34 11.81 18.28
C LEU A 98 -5.71 12.24 17.78
N LEU A 99 -5.84 12.39 16.45
CA LEU A 99 -7.10 12.63 15.76
C LEU A 99 -7.53 11.33 15.10
N LEU A 100 -8.69 10.81 15.49
CA LEU A 100 -9.27 9.62 14.90
C LEU A 100 -10.39 10.01 13.93
N PHE A 101 -10.44 9.34 12.79
CA PHE A 101 -11.57 9.37 11.87
C PHE A 101 -12.36 8.07 11.99
N CYS A 102 -13.65 8.18 12.29
CA CYS A 102 -14.59 7.07 12.36
C CYS A 102 -15.72 7.27 11.35
N LYS A 103 -16.02 6.23 10.57
CA LYS A 103 -17.14 6.26 9.62
C LYS A 103 -18.47 5.95 10.28
N GLU A 104 -18.45 5.17 11.34
CA GLU A 104 -19.62 4.77 12.08
C GLU A 104 -19.96 5.85 13.10
N GLU A 105 -21.26 6.17 13.23
CA GLU A 105 -21.74 7.07 14.28
C GLU A 105 -21.55 6.40 15.64
N ILE A 106 -20.86 7.09 16.55
CA ILE A 106 -20.58 6.57 17.88
C ILE A 106 -21.75 6.87 18.80
N GLU A 107 -22.42 5.80 19.22
CA GLU A 107 -23.45 5.87 20.23
C GLU A 107 -22.81 5.86 21.64
N GLY A 108 -23.18 6.81 22.50
CA GLY A 108 -22.73 6.84 23.89
C GLY A 108 -22.34 8.21 24.42
N ASN A 109 -22.02 8.29 25.72
CA ASN A 109 -21.57 9.53 26.34
C ASN A 109 -20.07 9.73 26.13
N THR A 110 -19.73 10.36 25.01
CA THR A 110 -18.33 10.58 24.58
C THR A 110 -17.58 11.60 25.45
N ARG A 111 -18.23 12.33 26.35
CA ARG A 111 -17.63 13.46 27.07
C ARG A 111 -17.24 13.17 28.52
N GLU A 112 -17.74 12.09 29.12
CA GLU A 112 -17.54 11.84 30.57
C GLU A 112 -16.69 10.60 30.87
N ASN A 113 -16.40 9.75 29.87
CA ASN A 113 -15.69 8.50 30.06
C ASN A 113 -14.31 8.49 29.42
N SER A 114 -13.34 7.94 30.12
CA SER A 114 -12.05 7.62 29.51
C SER A 114 -12.24 6.59 28.41
N VAL A 115 -11.76 6.89 27.24
CA VAL A 115 -11.81 6.02 26.07
C VAL A 115 -10.51 5.26 25.86
N ARG A 116 -10.56 4.21 25.06
CA ARG A 116 -9.43 3.35 24.75
C ARG A 116 -9.24 3.23 23.24
N VAL A 117 -7.98 3.22 22.82
CA VAL A 117 -7.61 2.99 21.42
C VAL A 117 -6.64 1.82 21.37
N ASP A 118 -7.07 0.72 20.76
CA ASP A 118 -6.25 -0.48 20.62
C ASP A 118 -5.71 -0.62 19.21
N PHE A 119 -4.47 -1.06 19.11
CA PHE A 119 -3.90 -1.47 17.84
C PHE A 119 -4.68 -2.67 17.28
N THR A 120 -4.97 -2.63 15.99
CA THR A 120 -5.45 -3.80 15.24
C THR A 120 -4.53 -4.06 14.06
N PRO A 121 -4.18 -5.31 13.78
CA PRO A 121 -3.47 -5.66 12.56
C PRO A 121 -4.23 -5.16 11.32
N ASP A 122 -3.50 -4.78 10.27
CA ASP A 122 -4.12 -4.31 9.03
C ASP A 122 -4.73 -5.50 8.27
N ASP A 123 -6.04 -5.67 8.38
CA ASP A 123 -6.81 -6.73 7.71
C ASP A 123 -6.75 -6.61 6.16
N ARG A 124 -6.41 -5.44 5.61
CA ARG A 124 -6.37 -5.22 4.16
C ARG A 124 -5.38 -6.12 3.44
N THR A 125 -4.22 -6.37 4.06
CA THR A 125 -3.23 -7.29 3.47
C THR A 125 -3.82 -8.70 3.39
N LEU A 126 -4.50 -9.16 4.42
CA LEU A 126 -5.16 -10.47 4.46
C LEU A 126 -6.32 -10.54 3.46
N GLU A 127 -7.13 -9.50 3.37
CA GLU A 127 -8.20 -9.38 2.37
C GLU A 127 -7.63 -9.42 0.94
N CYS A 128 -6.56 -8.69 0.66
CA CYS A 128 -5.87 -8.72 -0.63
C CYS A 128 -5.28 -10.10 -0.95
N MET A 129 -4.72 -10.80 0.03
CA MET A 129 -4.24 -12.18 -0.14
C MET A 129 -5.40 -13.14 -0.49
N GLN A 130 -6.53 -13.02 0.20
CA GLN A 130 -7.72 -13.83 -0.09
C GLN A 130 -8.30 -13.55 -1.47
N LEU A 131 -8.39 -12.25 -1.84
CA LEU A 131 -8.84 -11.84 -3.18
C LEU A 131 -7.89 -12.35 -4.26
N GLY A 132 -6.56 -12.24 -4.04
CA GLY A 132 -5.54 -12.77 -4.93
C GLY A 132 -5.66 -14.28 -5.14
N LEU A 133 -5.85 -15.05 -4.07
CA LEU A 133 -6.08 -16.50 -4.15
C LEU A 133 -7.36 -16.83 -4.93
N ARG A 134 -8.45 -16.09 -4.68
CA ARG A 134 -9.72 -16.28 -5.39
C ARG A 134 -9.55 -16.01 -6.87
N PHE A 135 -8.92 -14.89 -7.22
CA PHE A 135 -8.61 -14.51 -8.58
C PHE A 135 -7.75 -15.56 -9.29
N LEU A 136 -6.70 -16.06 -8.65
CA LEU A 136 -5.85 -17.13 -9.19
C LEU A 136 -6.64 -18.42 -9.42
N LYS A 137 -7.61 -18.75 -8.56
CA LYS A 137 -8.50 -19.93 -8.76
C LYS A 137 -9.43 -19.80 -9.96
N GLU A 138 -9.89 -18.60 -10.25
CA GLU A 138 -10.81 -18.32 -11.35
C GLU A 138 -10.10 -18.24 -12.72
N GLN A 139 -8.82 -17.85 -12.73
CA GLN A 139 -8.04 -17.64 -13.95
C GLN A 139 -7.14 -18.83 -14.27
N LYS A 140 -7.64 -19.78 -15.06
CA LYS A 140 -6.90 -21.01 -15.42
C LYS A 140 -5.52 -20.75 -16.03
N HIS A 141 -5.41 -19.76 -16.90
CA HIS A 141 -4.13 -19.41 -17.55
C HIS A 141 -3.06 -18.90 -16.57
N LEU A 142 -3.48 -18.33 -15.42
CA LEU A 142 -2.55 -17.94 -14.37
C LEU A 142 -2.11 -19.11 -13.48
N GLN A 143 -2.89 -20.20 -13.45
CA GLN A 143 -2.51 -21.43 -12.74
C GLN A 143 -1.40 -22.19 -13.48
N GLU A 144 -1.47 -22.26 -14.80
CA GLU A 144 -0.40 -22.83 -15.64
C GLU A 144 0.87 -22.01 -15.52
N PHE A 145 0.73 -20.71 -15.40
CA PHE A 145 1.79 -19.74 -15.22
C PHE A 145 2.53 -19.86 -13.86
N ALA A 146 1.83 -20.17 -12.79
CA ALA A 146 2.45 -20.34 -11.47
C ALA A 146 3.22 -21.66 -11.33
N SER A 147 3.06 -22.60 -12.26
CA SER A 147 3.66 -23.94 -12.19
C SER A 147 4.95 -24.09 -13.01
N ASP A 148 5.23 -23.20 -13.96
CA ASP A 148 6.34 -23.36 -14.89
C ASP A 148 7.17 -22.08 -15.04
N PHE A 149 8.19 -21.94 -14.18
CA PHE A 149 9.13 -20.80 -14.18
C PHE A 149 10.41 -21.08 -14.99
N GLN A 150 10.43 -22.09 -15.84
CA GLN A 150 11.60 -22.34 -16.66
C GLN A 150 11.55 -21.51 -17.95
N SER A 151 12.32 -20.45 -17.99
CA SER A 151 12.56 -19.71 -19.24
C SER A 151 13.56 -20.49 -20.09
N GLU A 152 13.12 -20.92 -21.26
CA GLU A 152 13.98 -21.55 -22.29
C GLU A 152 14.61 -20.53 -23.25
N LYS A 153 14.27 -19.24 -23.11
CA LYS A 153 14.71 -18.20 -24.04
C LYS A 153 15.95 -17.48 -23.52
N ASP A 154 16.89 -17.28 -24.42
CA ASP A 154 18.04 -16.43 -24.15
C ASP A 154 17.59 -14.98 -23.89
N PRO A 155 18.20 -14.31 -22.91
CA PRO A 155 17.91 -12.91 -22.64
C PRO A 155 18.13 -12.04 -23.89
N HIS A 156 17.23 -11.08 -24.12
CA HIS A 156 17.44 -10.10 -25.20
C HIS A 156 18.76 -9.37 -24.99
N PRO A 157 19.63 -9.28 -26.01
CA PRO A 157 20.89 -8.56 -25.90
C PRO A 157 20.67 -7.11 -25.46
N PHE A 158 21.23 -6.74 -24.32
CA PHE A 158 21.10 -5.40 -23.77
C PHE A 158 22.44 -4.97 -23.17
N GLN A 159 22.86 -3.76 -23.49
CA GLN A 159 24.09 -3.15 -22.96
C GLN A 159 23.79 -1.76 -22.40
N HIS A 160 24.32 -1.47 -21.24
CA HIS A 160 24.18 -0.16 -20.60
C HIS A 160 25.44 0.15 -19.77
N PRO A 161 26.04 1.35 -19.93
CA PRO A 161 27.33 1.68 -19.34
C PRO A 161 27.34 1.71 -17.81
N LEU A 162 26.19 1.91 -17.18
CA LEU A 162 26.04 1.99 -15.72
C LEU A 162 25.60 0.67 -15.08
N LEU A 163 25.45 -0.40 -15.85
CA LEU A 163 25.03 -1.71 -15.36
C LEU A 163 26.15 -2.74 -15.49
N ASN A 164 26.32 -3.57 -14.47
CA ASN A 164 27.20 -4.73 -14.58
C ASN A 164 26.55 -5.84 -15.43
N GLU A 165 27.30 -6.87 -15.76
CA GLU A 165 26.84 -7.96 -16.64
C GLU A 165 25.57 -8.64 -16.15
N SER A 166 25.49 -9.00 -14.86
CA SER A 166 24.29 -9.62 -14.27
C SER A 166 23.05 -8.71 -14.33
N GLN A 167 23.24 -7.40 -14.12
CA GLN A 167 22.15 -6.43 -14.24
C GLN A 167 21.71 -6.25 -15.70
N GLN A 168 22.64 -6.27 -16.65
CA GLN A 168 22.33 -6.23 -18.09
C GLN A 168 21.56 -7.47 -18.53
N GLN A 169 21.94 -8.66 -18.06
CA GLN A 169 21.22 -9.90 -18.28
C GLN A 169 19.77 -9.82 -17.71
N ALA A 170 19.61 -9.27 -16.49
CA ALA A 170 18.29 -9.08 -15.89
C ALA A 170 17.40 -8.14 -16.72
N VAL A 171 17.93 -7.03 -17.23
CA VAL A 171 17.20 -6.15 -18.14
C VAL A 171 16.89 -6.88 -19.45
N GLY A 172 17.83 -7.60 -20.01
CA GLY A 172 17.62 -8.42 -21.21
C GLY A 172 16.49 -9.44 -21.05
N ALA A 173 16.40 -10.09 -19.89
CA ALA A 173 15.32 -11.01 -19.57
C ALA A 173 13.95 -10.29 -19.50
N ILE A 174 13.87 -9.09 -18.91
CA ILE A 174 12.63 -8.30 -18.93
C ILE A 174 12.21 -7.93 -20.35
N LEU A 175 13.18 -7.69 -21.24
CA LEU A 175 12.93 -7.25 -22.61
C LEU A 175 12.63 -8.40 -23.59
N SER A 176 12.80 -9.65 -23.17
CA SER A 176 12.61 -10.84 -24.03
C SER A 176 11.14 -11.19 -24.32
N ASN A 177 10.19 -10.39 -23.81
CA ASN A 177 8.74 -10.60 -23.92
C ASN A 177 8.25 -11.93 -23.30
N GLU A 178 8.96 -12.44 -22.31
CA GLU A 178 8.45 -13.52 -21.49
C GLU A 178 7.22 -13.07 -20.69
N LEU A 179 6.31 -14.00 -20.42
CA LEU A 179 5.12 -13.70 -19.59
C LEU A 179 5.50 -13.28 -18.19
N THR A 180 6.56 -13.87 -17.63
CA THR A 180 7.10 -13.51 -16.30
C THR A 180 8.61 -13.56 -16.30
N THR A 181 9.20 -12.60 -15.64
CA THR A 181 10.63 -12.57 -15.32
C THR A 181 10.78 -12.37 -13.82
N VAL A 182 11.49 -13.28 -13.15
CA VAL A 182 11.78 -13.19 -11.72
C VAL A 182 13.24 -12.75 -11.53
N ILE A 183 13.43 -11.61 -10.83
CA ILE A 183 14.76 -11.08 -10.53
C ILE A 183 14.96 -11.11 -9.03
N GLN A 184 15.87 -11.95 -8.57
CA GLN A 184 16.24 -12.06 -7.18
C GLN A 184 17.62 -11.44 -6.94
N GLY A 185 17.80 -10.80 -5.81
CA GLY A 185 19.10 -10.27 -5.38
C GLY A 185 19.07 -9.80 -3.93
N PRO A 186 20.18 -9.94 -3.19
CA PRO A 186 20.33 -9.43 -1.83
C PRO A 186 20.11 -7.91 -1.73
N PRO A 187 19.91 -7.35 -0.52
CA PRO A 187 19.95 -5.91 -0.32
C PRO A 187 21.25 -5.29 -0.87
N GLY A 188 21.16 -4.10 -1.47
CA GLY A 188 22.32 -3.37 -1.99
C GLY A 188 22.81 -3.77 -3.40
N THR A 189 22.26 -4.82 -4.02
CA THR A 189 22.68 -5.28 -5.37
C THR A 189 22.21 -4.39 -6.53
N GLY A 190 21.54 -3.28 -6.26
CA GLY A 190 21.10 -2.34 -7.29
C GLY A 190 19.79 -2.70 -8.00
N LYS A 191 18.97 -3.62 -7.48
CA LYS A 191 17.69 -4.03 -8.09
C LYS A 191 16.83 -2.86 -8.58
N THR A 192 16.67 -1.84 -7.74
CA THR A 192 15.86 -0.64 -8.08
C THR A 192 16.49 0.16 -9.24
N HIS A 193 17.82 0.15 -9.36
CA HIS A 193 18.51 0.80 -10.47
C HIS A 193 18.33 0.00 -11.75
N THR A 194 18.55 -1.30 -11.69
CA THR A 194 18.31 -2.23 -12.81
C THR A 194 16.88 -2.12 -13.34
N LEU A 195 15.88 -2.11 -12.43
CA LEU A 195 14.48 -1.97 -12.80
C LEU A 195 14.18 -0.60 -13.44
N ALA A 196 14.77 0.49 -12.93
CA ALA A 196 14.61 1.81 -13.55
C ALA A 196 15.13 1.83 -14.99
N CYS A 197 16.31 1.26 -15.26
CA CYS A 197 16.87 1.14 -16.60
C CYS A 197 15.98 0.28 -17.52
N ALA A 198 15.42 -0.81 -17.02
CA ALA A 198 14.47 -1.64 -17.78
C ALA A 198 13.19 -0.86 -18.14
N ILE A 199 12.67 -0.09 -17.19
CA ILE A 199 11.48 0.76 -17.40
C ILE A 199 11.75 1.84 -18.45
N GLU A 200 12.89 2.52 -18.38
CA GLU A 200 13.29 3.51 -19.40
C GLU A 200 13.30 2.89 -20.79
N GLU A 201 13.87 1.71 -20.93
CA GLU A 201 13.93 1.02 -22.22
C GLU A 201 12.54 0.58 -22.70
N LEU A 202 11.68 0.08 -21.82
CA LEU A 202 10.30 -0.26 -22.16
C LEU A 202 9.47 0.97 -22.58
N VAL A 203 9.68 2.11 -21.92
CA VAL A 203 9.03 3.38 -22.28
C VAL A 203 9.48 3.85 -23.67
N LYS A 204 10.78 3.76 -23.99
CA LYS A 204 11.30 4.04 -25.35
C LYS A 204 10.64 3.17 -26.42
N ARG A 205 10.28 1.94 -26.06
CA ARG A 205 9.54 1.00 -26.92
C ARG A 205 8.01 1.24 -26.93
N GLY A 206 7.54 2.34 -26.32
CA GLY A 206 6.11 2.73 -26.28
C GLY A 206 5.25 1.86 -25.36
N LYS A 207 5.85 1.12 -24.41
CA LYS A 207 5.09 0.27 -23.48
C LYS A 207 4.47 1.10 -22.36
N LYS A 208 3.25 0.73 -21.96
CA LYS A 208 2.59 1.21 -20.74
C LYS A 208 2.93 0.27 -19.59
N ILE A 209 3.36 0.82 -18.46
CA ILE A 209 3.92 0.03 -17.35
C ILE A 209 3.15 0.35 -16.08
N LEU A 210 2.71 -0.68 -15.38
CA LEU A 210 2.17 -0.59 -14.02
C LEU A 210 3.24 -1.08 -13.03
N ILE A 211 3.51 -0.26 -12.02
CA ILE A 211 4.48 -0.58 -10.96
C ILE A 211 3.74 -0.68 -9.63
N THR A 212 3.94 -1.79 -8.94
CA THR A 212 3.41 -2.02 -7.60
C THR A 212 4.50 -2.46 -6.64
N ALA A 213 4.36 -2.11 -5.37
CA ALA A 213 5.24 -2.58 -4.31
C ALA A 213 4.49 -2.67 -2.97
N PRO A 214 4.97 -3.49 -2.02
CA PRO A 214 4.36 -3.62 -0.70
C PRO A 214 4.41 -2.35 0.14
N SER A 215 5.31 -1.40 -0.16
CA SER A 215 5.45 -0.16 0.59
C SER A 215 5.45 1.08 -0.30
N ASN A 216 4.88 2.18 0.19
CA ASN A 216 4.93 3.49 -0.47
C ASN A 216 6.38 3.93 -0.72
N THR A 217 7.27 3.73 0.24
CA THR A 217 8.69 4.07 0.13
C THR A 217 9.37 3.36 -1.04
N ALA A 218 9.05 2.09 -1.30
CA ALA A 218 9.63 1.35 -2.42
C ALA A 218 9.17 1.92 -3.78
N VAL A 219 7.88 2.23 -3.92
CA VAL A 219 7.34 2.88 -5.12
C VAL A 219 7.96 4.26 -5.30
N ASP A 220 7.99 5.08 -4.24
CA ASP A 220 8.51 6.45 -4.30
C ASP A 220 10.01 6.48 -4.63
N ASN A 221 10.81 5.54 -4.13
CA ASN A 221 12.23 5.42 -4.47
C ASN A 221 12.44 5.09 -5.95
N LEU A 222 11.58 4.27 -6.53
CA LEU A 222 11.61 4.01 -7.97
C LEU A 222 11.14 5.24 -8.76
N CYS A 223 10.05 5.88 -8.34
CA CYS A 223 9.59 7.14 -8.95
C CYS A 223 10.69 8.20 -9.00
N LYS A 224 11.41 8.43 -7.88
CA LYS A 224 12.53 9.39 -7.83
C LYS A 224 13.60 9.09 -8.88
N LYS A 225 13.93 7.82 -9.09
CA LYS A 225 14.89 7.43 -10.14
C LYS A 225 14.36 7.71 -11.54
N LEU A 226 13.09 7.43 -11.78
CA LEU A 226 12.45 7.66 -13.08
C LEU A 226 12.26 9.15 -13.39
N ILE A 227 12.02 10.00 -12.38
CA ILE A 227 11.94 11.47 -12.53
C ILE A 227 13.29 12.05 -12.98
N THR A 228 14.40 11.46 -12.51
CA THR A 228 15.76 11.89 -12.87
C THR A 228 16.34 11.14 -14.07
N ALA A 229 15.57 10.29 -14.72
CA ALA A 229 15.99 9.52 -15.87
C ALA A 229 16.30 10.41 -17.08
N SER A 230 17.20 9.96 -17.93
CA SER A 230 17.57 10.68 -19.17
C SER A 230 16.45 10.72 -20.21
N THR A 231 15.55 9.75 -20.15
CA THR A 231 14.37 9.66 -21.03
C THR A 231 13.18 10.33 -20.35
N PRO A 232 12.47 11.27 -21.02
CA PRO A 232 11.22 11.81 -20.50
C PRO A 232 10.19 10.73 -20.29
N ILE A 233 9.77 10.52 -19.04
CA ILE A 233 8.78 9.51 -18.66
C ILE A 233 7.51 10.21 -18.17
N SER A 234 6.37 9.91 -18.79
CA SER A 234 5.07 10.30 -18.26
C SER A 234 4.73 9.40 -17.09
N LEU A 235 4.79 9.95 -15.89
CA LEU A 235 4.63 9.22 -14.63
C LEU A 235 3.35 9.68 -13.92
N LEU A 236 2.58 8.71 -13.39
CA LEU A 236 1.45 8.97 -12.50
C LEU A 236 1.61 8.10 -11.23
N ARG A 237 1.66 8.75 -10.08
CA ARG A 237 1.73 8.09 -8.78
C ARG A 237 0.34 7.98 -8.16
N VAL A 238 -0.15 6.76 -8.03
CA VAL A 238 -1.45 6.45 -7.41
C VAL A 238 -1.24 6.02 -5.96
N GLY A 239 -1.98 6.61 -5.03
CA GLY A 239 -1.93 6.25 -3.60
C GLY A 239 -2.28 7.42 -2.70
N ASN A 240 -2.24 7.20 -1.38
CA ASN A 240 -2.53 8.24 -0.41
C ASN A 240 -1.39 9.29 -0.39
N ASN A 241 -1.71 10.53 -0.70
CA ASN A 241 -0.75 11.65 -0.81
C ASN A 241 0.01 11.92 0.49
N GLU A 242 -0.60 11.68 1.64
CA GLU A 242 0.04 11.87 2.95
C GLU A 242 1.27 10.97 3.16
N LYS A 243 1.35 9.86 2.42
CA LYS A 243 2.43 8.88 2.50
C LYS A 243 3.40 8.96 1.31
N VAL A 244 3.22 9.95 0.43
CA VAL A 244 4.06 10.14 -0.76
C VAL A 244 5.24 11.05 -0.41
N ALA A 245 6.44 10.70 -0.89
CA ALA A 245 7.61 11.54 -0.71
C ALA A 245 7.45 12.90 -1.43
N ALA A 246 7.91 13.99 -0.80
CA ALA A 246 7.73 15.36 -1.31
C ALA A 246 8.15 15.53 -2.78
N ALA A 247 9.25 14.93 -3.21
CA ALA A 247 9.72 14.98 -4.60
C ALA A 247 8.79 14.28 -5.61
N VAL A 248 7.85 13.45 -5.14
CA VAL A 248 6.93 12.65 -5.97
C VAL A 248 5.51 13.25 -5.98
N ILE A 249 5.19 14.14 -5.04
CA ILE A 249 3.88 14.81 -4.96
C ILE A 249 3.42 15.43 -6.29
N PRO A 250 4.27 16.11 -7.09
CA PRO A 250 3.85 16.68 -8.37
C PRO A 250 3.35 15.67 -9.41
N TYR A 251 3.59 14.38 -9.17
CA TYR A 251 3.22 13.27 -10.05
C TYR A 251 2.01 12.48 -9.53
N THR A 252 1.35 12.95 -8.47
CA THR A 252 0.13 12.31 -7.93
C THR A 252 -1.11 12.66 -8.75
N ILE A 253 -2.17 11.88 -8.57
CA ILE A 253 -3.47 12.13 -9.21
C ILE A 253 -3.98 13.53 -8.86
N ASP A 254 -3.92 13.92 -7.58
CA ASP A 254 -4.43 15.22 -7.12
C ASP A 254 -3.65 16.36 -7.77
N ALA A 255 -2.32 16.32 -7.78
CA ALA A 255 -1.50 17.31 -8.46
C ALA A 255 -1.80 17.37 -9.98
N TYR A 256 -2.10 16.22 -10.61
CA TYR A 256 -2.51 16.17 -12.01
C TYR A 256 -3.87 16.85 -12.22
N LEU A 257 -4.85 16.62 -11.35
CA LEU A 257 -6.17 17.26 -11.38
C LEU A 257 -6.06 18.77 -11.15
N ASP A 258 -5.30 19.18 -10.13
CA ASP A 258 -5.09 20.61 -9.79
C ASP A 258 -4.36 21.39 -10.89
N SER A 259 -3.51 20.73 -11.65
CA SER A 259 -2.79 21.36 -12.77
C SER A 259 -3.66 21.74 -13.98
N GLY A 260 -4.95 21.41 -13.97
CA GLY A 260 -5.88 21.61 -15.09
C GLY A 260 -5.64 20.69 -16.29
N LYS A 261 -4.60 19.86 -16.29
CA LYS A 261 -4.28 18.92 -17.39
C LYS A 261 -5.39 17.88 -17.62
N ALA A 262 -6.06 17.47 -16.55
CA ALA A 262 -7.20 16.55 -16.64
C ALA A 262 -8.37 17.15 -17.44
N ALA A 263 -8.67 18.43 -17.25
CA ALA A 263 -9.70 19.14 -18.00
C ALA A 263 -9.33 19.28 -19.48
N GLN A 264 -8.07 19.59 -19.78
CA GLN A 264 -7.56 19.68 -21.17
C GLN A 264 -7.61 18.32 -21.86
N TYR A 265 -7.24 17.22 -21.14
CA TYR A 265 -7.31 15.87 -21.68
C TYR A 265 -8.76 15.43 -21.94
N GLY A 266 -9.68 15.74 -21.03
CA GLY A 266 -11.12 15.50 -21.21
C GLY A 266 -11.69 16.24 -22.41
N GLN A 267 -11.29 17.47 -22.66
CA GLN A 267 -11.67 18.23 -23.86
C GLN A 267 -11.10 17.62 -25.15
N SER A 268 -9.86 17.13 -25.11
CA SER A 268 -9.25 16.46 -26.27
C SER A 268 -9.95 15.16 -26.62
N LEU A 269 -10.33 14.35 -25.64
CA LEU A 269 -11.11 13.14 -25.83
C LEU A 269 -12.49 13.41 -26.41
N LYS A 270 -13.21 14.42 -25.91
CA LYS A 270 -14.50 14.84 -26.47
C LYS A 270 -14.39 15.22 -27.95
N LYS A 271 -13.34 15.96 -28.33
CA LYS A 271 -13.08 16.31 -29.74
C LYS A 271 -12.74 15.11 -30.61
N GLN A 272 -12.09 14.08 -30.05
CA GLN A 272 -11.80 12.84 -30.77
C GLN A 272 -13.08 12.02 -31.01
N ILE A 273 -13.94 11.88 -30.00
CA ILE A 273 -15.22 11.18 -30.11
C ILE A 273 -16.11 11.86 -31.17
N GLN A 274 -16.24 13.20 -31.17
CA GLN A 274 -17.03 13.95 -32.14
C GLN A 274 -16.51 13.86 -33.58
N LYS A 275 -15.26 13.46 -33.80
CA LYS A 275 -14.71 13.23 -35.14
C LYS A 275 -14.91 11.82 -35.66
N THR A 276 -15.38 10.91 -34.81
CA THR A 276 -15.56 9.49 -35.12
C THR A 276 -17.04 9.14 -35.29
N GLU A 277 -17.95 10.05 -34.94
CA GLU A 277 -19.37 10.09 -35.30
C GLU A 277 -19.56 10.85 -36.63
#